data_ed6a600d40aa4c7212a590b10a2a193a
#
_entry.id   ed6a600d40aa4c7212a590b10a2a193a
#
_cell.length_a   1.000
_cell.length_b   1.000
_cell.length_c   1.000
_cell.angle_alpha   90.00
_cell.angle_beta   90.00
_cell.angle_gamma   90.00
#
_symmetry.space_group_name_H-M   'P 1'
#
loop_
_entity.id
_entity.type
_entity.pdbx_description
1 polymer ?
#
loop_
_entity_poly.entity_id
_entity_poly.type
_entity_poly.pdbx_seq_one_letter_code
_entity_poly.pdbx_strand_id
1 'polypeptide(L)'
;MTFTTTRAVVALALSTLLGAPALRAQERMTVPPQDKPVVLRGATIHTVTKGTITNGTIVFDRGRIAAIGGPEVTVPAGAKVVDVTGKHIYPGLIDAYSTVGLTEIGAVDVSNDISELGDFNPNVRAEVAVNAESRHIGTTRSAGVLVAFSTPEGGVISGLSSALNLEGWTWEEMSMKGAAALNVRWPDPNARPRRFGGGGRGPQGPPPKTYAEQVQQIKDWFGEARAYRDAVKSGQDVRTDARYAAMIPALDGTIPVIVAAEGAAQINDAITWGKAEGVKLVIRGGRDALFVAERLKAENVPVILTST
;
A
#
# COMPACT_ATOMS: atom_id res chain seq x y z
N MET A 1 -65.54 28.22 -12.09
CA MET A 1 -64.31 29.03 -12.26
C MET A 1 -63.10 28.44 -11.52
N THR A 2 -63.00 27.12 -11.33
CA THR A 2 -61.97 26.48 -10.46
C THR A 2 -61.06 25.49 -11.18
N PHE A 3 -61.28 25.23 -12.48
CA PHE A 3 -60.47 24.24 -13.23
C PHE A 3 -59.27 24.85 -14.01
N THR A 4 -59.23 26.15 -14.21
CA THR A 4 -58.20 26.83 -15.01
C THR A 4 -56.96 27.20 -14.16
N THR A 5 -57.11 27.43 -12.89
CA THR A 5 -56.00 27.81 -11.98
C THR A 5 -55.10 26.62 -11.63
N THR A 6 -55.67 25.40 -11.51
CA THR A 6 -54.88 24.20 -11.17
C THR A 6 -53.95 23.77 -12.30
N ARG A 7 -54.34 23.95 -13.55
CA ARG A 7 -53.51 23.64 -14.72
C ARG A 7 -52.32 24.61 -14.89
N ALA A 8 -52.48 25.86 -14.52
CA ALA A 8 -51.42 26.86 -14.59
C ALA A 8 -50.35 26.64 -13.51
N VAL A 9 -50.74 26.21 -12.31
CA VAL A 9 -49.81 25.93 -11.21
C VAL A 9 -49.00 24.66 -11.48
N VAL A 10 -49.60 23.62 -12.07
CA VAL A 10 -48.90 22.39 -12.45
C VAL A 10 -47.93 22.65 -13.61
N ALA A 11 -48.28 23.48 -14.60
CA ALA A 11 -47.37 23.83 -15.68
C ALA A 11 -46.19 24.69 -15.20
N LEU A 12 -46.39 25.58 -14.23
CA LEU A 12 -45.32 26.38 -13.65
C LEU A 12 -44.36 25.55 -12.77
N ALA A 13 -44.87 24.55 -12.04
CA ALA A 13 -44.04 23.63 -11.26
C ALA A 13 -43.23 22.68 -12.14
N LEU A 14 -43.76 22.27 -13.32
CA LEU A 14 -43.03 21.45 -14.27
C LEU A 14 -41.93 22.23 -15.02
N SER A 15 -42.10 23.51 -15.28
CA SER A 15 -41.11 24.36 -15.96
C SER A 15 -39.92 24.72 -15.05
N THR A 16 -40.11 24.75 -13.71
CA THR A 16 -38.99 24.96 -12.76
C THR A 16 -38.14 23.72 -12.57
N LEU A 17 -38.66 22.49 -12.83
CA LEU A 17 -37.85 21.27 -12.78
C LEU A 17 -36.95 21.10 -14.02
N LEU A 18 -37.30 21.69 -15.16
CA LEU A 18 -36.50 21.61 -16.39
C LEU A 18 -35.36 22.63 -16.45
N GLY A 19 -35.33 23.59 -15.53
CA GLY A 19 -34.29 24.62 -15.45
C GLY A 19 -33.28 24.44 -14.34
N ALA A 20 -33.33 23.33 -13.60
CA ALA A 20 -32.24 23.03 -12.65
C ALA A 20 -30.94 22.80 -13.45
N PRO A 21 -29.85 23.58 -13.22
CA PRO A 21 -28.58 23.28 -13.81
C PRO A 21 -28.26 21.83 -13.37
N ALA A 22 -28.05 20.95 -14.34
CA ALA A 22 -27.54 19.62 -14.03
C ALA A 22 -26.31 19.85 -13.14
N LEU A 23 -26.41 19.48 -11.87
CA LEU A 23 -25.27 19.38 -10.98
C LEU A 23 -24.34 18.39 -11.68
N ARG A 24 -23.39 18.91 -12.47
CA ARG A 24 -22.30 18.09 -12.97
C ARG A 24 -21.61 17.60 -11.72
N ALA A 25 -21.78 16.32 -11.45
CA ALA A 25 -20.87 15.63 -10.54
C ALA A 25 -19.47 16.08 -10.97
N GLN A 26 -18.63 16.46 -10.02
CA GLN A 26 -17.27 16.88 -10.30
C GLN A 26 -16.61 15.71 -11.06
N GLU A 27 -16.63 15.77 -12.40
CA GLU A 27 -15.86 14.87 -13.22
C GLU A 27 -14.40 15.10 -12.82
N ARG A 28 -13.76 14.10 -12.21
CA ARG A 28 -12.32 14.11 -12.13
C ARG A 28 -11.82 14.32 -13.55
N MET A 29 -11.08 15.39 -13.77
CA MET A 29 -10.46 15.62 -15.08
C MET A 29 -9.42 14.51 -15.28
N THR A 30 -9.73 13.55 -16.14
CA THR A 30 -8.74 12.61 -16.64
C THR A 30 -7.65 13.39 -17.35
N VAL A 31 -6.43 13.25 -16.88
CA VAL A 31 -5.29 13.72 -17.65
C VAL A 31 -5.20 12.82 -18.89
N PRO A 32 -5.33 13.37 -20.11
CA PRO A 32 -5.25 12.55 -21.30
C PRO A 32 -3.87 11.87 -21.38
N PRO A 33 -3.78 10.68 -21.98
CA PRO A 33 -2.50 10.02 -22.19
C PRO A 33 -1.50 10.98 -22.86
N GLN A 34 -0.24 10.87 -22.46
CA GLN A 34 0.84 11.68 -23.03
C GLN A 34 0.97 11.40 -24.55
N ASP A 35 0.67 12.38 -25.38
CA ASP A 35 0.71 12.33 -26.84
C ASP A 35 2.07 12.75 -27.44
N LYS A 36 2.87 13.49 -26.68
CA LYS A 36 4.17 14.03 -27.07
C LYS A 36 5.10 14.14 -25.86
N PRO A 37 6.42 14.16 -26.07
CA PRO A 37 7.38 14.39 -25.00
C PRO A 37 7.12 15.70 -24.27
N VAL A 38 7.30 15.70 -22.96
CA VAL A 38 7.24 16.89 -22.10
C VAL A 38 8.63 17.14 -21.55
N VAL A 39 9.10 18.39 -21.68
CA VAL A 39 10.42 18.82 -21.23
C VAL A 39 10.25 19.89 -20.17
N LEU A 40 10.82 19.67 -19.00
CA LEU A 40 10.99 20.69 -17.96
C LEU A 40 12.42 21.22 -18.06
N ARG A 41 12.60 22.54 -18.20
CA ARG A 41 13.89 23.15 -18.42
C ARG A 41 14.20 24.27 -17.44
N GLY A 42 15.46 24.37 -16.99
CA GLY A 42 15.96 25.48 -16.19
C GLY A 42 15.85 25.27 -14.68
N ALA A 43 15.39 24.10 -14.22
CA ALA A 43 15.25 23.82 -12.78
C ALA A 43 16.56 23.44 -12.11
N THR A 44 16.56 23.51 -10.79
CA THR A 44 17.50 22.77 -9.96
C THR A 44 16.93 21.37 -9.71
N ILE A 45 17.56 20.31 -10.25
CA ILE A 45 17.07 18.94 -10.16
C ILE A 45 17.84 18.18 -9.07
N HIS A 46 17.14 17.69 -8.06
CA HIS A 46 17.69 16.88 -6.97
C HIS A 46 17.47 15.40 -7.28
N THR A 47 18.54 14.69 -7.67
CA THR A 47 18.43 13.28 -8.08
C THR A 47 18.49 12.30 -6.91
N VAL A 48 18.75 12.77 -5.71
CA VAL A 48 18.96 12.01 -4.46
C VAL A 48 20.25 11.18 -4.49
N THR A 49 20.46 10.34 -5.48
CA THR A 49 21.60 9.41 -5.55
C THR A 49 22.77 9.90 -6.40
N LYS A 50 22.53 10.87 -7.30
CA LYS A 50 23.54 11.38 -8.25
C LYS A 50 23.81 12.88 -8.07
N GLY A 51 23.47 13.43 -6.91
CA GLY A 51 23.67 14.84 -6.57
C GLY A 51 22.63 15.77 -7.19
N THR A 52 22.98 17.04 -7.29
CA THR A 52 22.11 18.12 -7.76
C THR A 52 22.60 18.64 -9.11
N ILE A 53 21.65 18.84 -10.04
CA ILE A 53 21.92 19.39 -11.37
C ILE A 53 21.32 20.80 -11.39
N THR A 54 22.15 21.83 -11.54
CA THR A 54 21.72 23.22 -11.71
C THR A 54 21.40 23.51 -13.15
N ASN A 55 20.40 24.39 -13.42
CA ASN A 55 19.91 24.69 -14.77
C ASN A 55 19.59 23.41 -15.56
N GLY A 56 18.98 22.45 -14.88
CA GLY A 56 18.76 21.11 -15.38
C GLY A 56 17.58 21.01 -16.35
N THR A 57 17.62 19.99 -17.16
CA THR A 57 16.58 19.61 -18.10
C THR A 57 16.17 18.16 -17.85
N ILE A 58 14.88 17.90 -17.78
CA ILE A 58 14.32 16.55 -17.69
C ILE A 58 13.29 16.35 -18.81
N VAL A 59 13.38 15.22 -19.49
CA VAL A 59 12.51 14.84 -20.60
C VAL A 59 11.66 13.65 -20.16
N PHE A 60 10.34 13.81 -20.23
CA PHE A 60 9.38 12.72 -20.03
C PHE A 60 8.84 12.29 -21.39
N ASP A 61 8.85 11.00 -21.66
CA ASP A 61 8.24 10.40 -22.82
C ASP A 61 7.58 9.06 -22.45
N ARG A 62 6.33 8.88 -22.86
CA ARG A 62 5.55 7.66 -22.61
C ARG A 62 5.59 7.21 -21.14
N GLY A 63 5.39 8.15 -20.21
CA GLY A 63 5.38 7.89 -18.78
C GLY A 63 6.72 7.54 -18.15
N ARG A 64 7.85 7.79 -18.86
CA ARG A 64 9.21 7.51 -18.39
C ARG A 64 10.08 8.74 -18.48
N ILE A 65 11.11 8.81 -17.65
CA ILE A 65 12.20 9.77 -17.80
C ILE A 65 13.08 9.27 -18.95
N ALA A 66 13.00 9.94 -20.10
CA ALA A 66 13.79 9.60 -21.29
C ALA A 66 15.21 10.18 -21.23
N ALA A 67 15.36 11.39 -20.65
CA ALA A 67 16.64 12.02 -20.44
C ALA A 67 16.61 12.95 -19.23
N ILE A 68 17.76 13.09 -18.55
CA ILE A 68 17.98 14.02 -17.45
C ILE A 68 19.43 14.50 -17.48
N GLY A 69 19.66 15.79 -17.35
CA GLY A 69 20.99 16.39 -17.37
C GLY A 69 20.93 17.90 -17.23
N GLY A 70 22.02 18.55 -17.63
CA GLY A 70 22.12 20.00 -17.65
C GLY A 70 21.43 20.62 -18.88
N PRO A 71 21.85 21.84 -19.27
CA PRO A 71 21.27 22.55 -20.41
C PRO A 71 21.59 21.88 -21.77
N GLU A 72 22.57 20.98 -21.83
CA GLU A 72 23.01 20.22 -23.00
C GLU A 72 22.02 19.12 -23.44
N VAL A 73 21.04 18.77 -22.59
CA VAL A 73 20.05 17.74 -22.93
C VAL A 73 19.24 18.15 -24.15
N THR A 74 19.29 17.30 -25.18
CA THR A 74 18.58 17.52 -26.43
C THR A 74 17.06 17.49 -26.21
N VAL A 75 16.38 18.53 -26.68
CA VAL A 75 14.93 18.61 -26.67
C VAL A 75 14.38 17.85 -27.89
N PRO A 76 13.52 16.81 -27.69
CA PRO A 76 12.91 16.09 -28.81
C PRO A 76 12.04 17.00 -29.67
N ALA A 77 12.02 16.73 -30.98
CA ALA A 77 11.17 17.46 -31.92
C ALA A 77 9.70 17.32 -31.53
N GLY A 78 8.92 18.40 -31.54
CA GLY A 78 7.51 18.42 -31.19
C GLY A 78 7.22 18.32 -29.68
N ALA A 79 8.24 18.31 -28.82
CA ALA A 79 8.05 18.26 -27.37
C ALA A 79 7.35 19.53 -26.84
N LYS A 80 6.53 19.35 -25.81
CA LYS A 80 5.99 20.46 -24.99
C LYS A 80 7.07 20.90 -24.00
N VAL A 81 7.68 22.05 -24.23
CA VAL A 81 8.67 22.62 -23.31
C VAL A 81 8.00 23.49 -22.28
N VAL A 82 8.32 23.28 -21.01
CA VAL A 82 7.86 24.08 -19.87
C VAL A 82 9.11 24.68 -19.21
N ASP A 83 9.15 26.00 -19.14
CA ASP A 83 10.17 26.72 -18.39
C ASP A 83 9.87 26.64 -16.90
N VAL A 84 10.80 26.08 -16.15
CA VAL A 84 10.74 25.92 -14.69
C VAL A 84 11.96 26.55 -14.03
N THR A 85 12.52 27.58 -14.64
CA THR A 85 13.65 28.34 -14.10
C THR A 85 13.36 28.83 -12.69
N GLY A 86 14.32 28.65 -11.79
CA GLY A 86 14.22 29.00 -10.37
C GLY A 86 13.38 28.04 -9.52
N LYS A 87 12.84 26.96 -10.11
CA LYS A 87 12.13 25.91 -9.38
C LYS A 87 13.07 24.73 -9.06
N HIS A 88 12.65 23.95 -8.07
CA HIS A 88 13.32 22.72 -7.68
C HIS A 88 12.47 21.52 -8.08
N ILE A 89 13.13 20.50 -8.64
CA ILE A 89 12.50 19.23 -9.01
C ILE A 89 13.07 18.13 -8.11
N TYR A 90 12.19 17.37 -7.50
CA TYR A 90 12.48 16.21 -6.66
C TYR A 90 11.77 14.98 -7.21
N PRO A 91 12.29 13.75 -6.98
CA PRO A 91 11.49 12.54 -7.13
C PRO A 91 10.28 12.60 -6.20
N GLY A 92 9.16 12.04 -6.62
CA GLY A 92 8.00 11.87 -5.74
C GLY A 92 8.36 10.99 -4.54
N LEU A 93 7.77 11.31 -3.39
CA LEU A 93 7.93 10.50 -2.18
C LEU A 93 7.22 9.16 -2.36
N ILE A 94 7.77 8.13 -1.72
CA ILE A 94 7.19 6.79 -1.66
C ILE A 94 6.89 6.50 -0.19
N ASP A 95 5.62 6.29 0.12
CA ASP A 95 5.20 5.81 1.43
C ASP A 95 5.36 4.29 1.48
N ALA A 96 6.32 3.82 2.24
CA ALA A 96 6.67 2.41 2.32
C ALA A 96 5.67 1.57 3.13
N TYR A 97 4.75 2.20 3.86
CA TYR A 97 3.71 1.55 4.63
C TYR A 97 2.54 2.50 4.88
N SER A 98 1.38 2.13 4.40
CA SER A 98 0.17 2.94 4.48
C SER A 98 -1.08 2.06 4.49
N THR A 99 -2.18 2.62 4.97
CA THR A 99 -3.54 2.08 4.79
C THR A 99 -4.36 2.96 3.85
N VAL A 100 -3.69 3.81 3.07
CA VAL A 100 -4.35 4.75 2.15
C VAL A 100 -5.19 3.99 1.13
N GLY A 101 -6.44 4.43 0.97
CA GLY A 101 -7.43 3.77 0.14
C GLY A 101 -8.16 2.60 0.79
N LEU A 102 -7.66 2.05 1.93
CA LEU A 102 -8.31 0.99 2.70
C LEU A 102 -9.11 1.54 3.90
N THR A 103 -8.84 2.76 4.30
CA THR A 103 -9.50 3.41 5.45
C THR A 103 -9.92 4.81 5.08
N GLU A 104 -11.19 5.16 5.35
CA GLU A 104 -11.70 6.54 5.19
C GLU A 104 -11.85 7.22 6.55
N ILE A 105 -12.64 6.65 7.43
CA ILE A 105 -12.89 7.19 8.78
C ILE A 105 -12.61 6.09 9.79
N GLY A 106 -11.49 6.17 10.49
CA GLY A 106 -11.04 5.12 11.41
C GLY A 106 -12.01 4.74 12.53
N ALA A 107 -12.96 5.64 12.88
CA ALA A 107 -13.99 5.38 13.87
C ALA A 107 -15.28 4.74 13.30
N VAL A 108 -15.35 4.50 12.00
CA VAL A 108 -16.52 3.96 11.30
C VAL A 108 -16.15 2.64 10.62
N ASP A 109 -16.50 1.52 11.22
CA ASP A 109 -16.10 0.18 10.79
C ASP A 109 -16.39 -0.10 9.30
N VAL A 110 -17.56 0.32 8.80
CA VAL A 110 -17.94 0.11 7.40
C VAL A 110 -17.10 0.88 6.38
N SER A 111 -16.25 1.78 6.83
CA SER A 111 -15.30 2.53 6.01
C SER A 111 -13.85 2.07 6.17
N ASN A 112 -13.64 0.95 6.88
CA ASN A 112 -12.34 0.36 7.15
C ASN A 112 -12.26 -1.02 6.54
N ASP A 113 -11.53 -1.16 5.46
CA ASP A 113 -11.30 -2.43 4.75
C ASP A 113 -9.83 -2.86 4.86
N ILE A 114 -9.29 -2.71 6.08
CA ILE A 114 -7.88 -3.01 6.36
C ILE A 114 -7.65 -4.44 6.83
N SER A 115 -8.71 -5.17 7.21
CA SER A 115 -8.54 -6.49 7.82
C SER A 115 -9.68 -7.44 7.47
N GLU A 116 -9.32 -8.71 7.33
CA GLU A 116 -10.24 -9.82 7.14
C GLU A 116 -10.42 -10.63 8.42
N LEU A 117 -11.50 -11.43 8.46
CA LEU A 117 -11.75 -12.34 9.55
C LEU A 117 -10.75 -13.50 9.58
N GLY A 118 -10.30 -13.85 10.79
CA GLY A 118 -9.35 -14.94 11.01
C GLY A 118 -7.90 -14.47 11.14
N ASP A 119 -7.05 -15.41 11.52
CA ASP A 119 -5.64 -15.12 11.83
C ASP A 119 -4.70 -15.29 10.63
N PHE A 120 -5.10 -16.06 9.62
CA PHE A 120 -4.24 -16.45 8.51
C PHE A 120 -4.93 -16.25 7.16
N ASN A 121 -4.68 -15.07 6.56
CA ASN A 121 -5.32 -14.60 5.33
C ASN A 121 -4.29 -14.22 4.24
N PRO A 122 -3.30 -15.07 3.91
CA PRO A 122 -2.24 -14.70 2.99
C PRO A 122 -2.72 -14.41 1.56
N ASN A 123 -3.93 -14.85 1.18
CA ASN A 123 -4.56 -14.62 -0.11
C ASN A 123 -5.24 -13.26 -0.26
N VAL A 124 -5.39 -12.51 0.84
CA VAL A 124 -5.95 -11.14 0.79
C VAL A 124 -4.99 -10.23 0.04
N ARG A 125 -5.52 -9.41 -0.86
CA ARG A 125 -4.78 -8.48 -1.70
C ARG A 125 -5.27 -7.07 -1.45
N ALA A 126 -4.41 -6.20 -0.95
CA ALA A 126 -4.79 -4.84 -0.57
C ALA A 126 -5.40 -4.03 -1.72
N GLU A 127 -4.86 -4.16 -2.95
CA GLU A 127 -5.31 -3.36 -4.09
C GLU A 127 -6.79 -3.56 -4.44
N VAL A 128 -7.35 -4.75 -4.20
CA VAL A 128 -8.75 -5.05 -4.54
C VAL A 128 -9.73 -4.29 -3.64
N ALA A 129 -9.31 -4.00 -2.40
CA ALA A 129 -10.09 -3.27 -1.41
C ALA A 129 -9.90 -1.74 -1.50
N VAL A 130 -9.00 -1.26 -2.38
CA VAL A 130 -8.70 0.16 -2.48
C VAL A 130 -9.89 0.95 -3.04
N ASN A 131 -10.36 1.91 -2.26
CA ASN A 131 -11.29 2.94 -2.73
C ASN A 131 -10.51 4.00 -3.53
N ALA A 132 -10.55 3.92 -4.85
CA ALA A 132 -9.87 4.88 -5.74
C ALA A 132 -10.40 6.31 -5.60
N GLU A 133 -11.62 6.50 -5.09
CA GLU A 133 -12.23 7.81 -4.84
C GLU A 133 -11.89 8.39 -3.46
N SER A 134 -11.08 7.70 -2.67
CA SER A 134 -10.66 8.18 -1.35
C SER A 134 -10.06 9.58 -1.41
N ARG A 135 -10.57 10.47 -0.56
CA ARG A 135 -10.03 11.83 -0.43
C ARG A 135 -8.61 11.82 0.15
N HIS A 136 -8.25 10.80 0.89
CA HIS A 136 -6.89 10.64 1.43
C HIS A 136 -5.86 10.49 0.31
N ILE A 137 -6.21 9.82 -0.79
CA ILE A 137 -5.33 9.68 -1.97
C ILE A 137 -4.96 11.06 -2.53
N GLY A 138 -5.96 11.91 -2.81
CA GLY A 138 -5.72 13.25 -3.34
C GLY A 138 -4.91 14.13 -2.39
N THR A 139 -5.20 14.07 -1.08
CA THR A 139 -4.48 14.82 -0.04
C THR A 139 -3.02 14.36 0.06
N THR A 140 -2.78 13.06 0.12
CA THR A 140 -1.44 12.45 0.19
C THR A 140 -0.61 12.82 -1.03
N ARG A 141 -1.21 12.75 -2.22
CA ARG A 141 -0.57 13.16 -3.47
C ARG A 141 -0.22 14.65 -3.48
N SER A 142 -1.09 15.53 -2.98
CA SER A 142 -0.82 16.97 -2.91
C SER A 142 0.36 17.32 -1.98
N ALA A 143 0.68 16.45 -1.03
CA ALA A 143 1.86 16.55 -0.19
C ALA A 143 3.15 16.01 -0.87
N GLY A 144 3.07 15.54 -2.12
CA GLY A 144 4.22 15.05 -2.89
C GLY A 144 4.47 13.55 -2.78
N VAL A 145 3.62 12.79 -2.10
CA VAL A 145 3.69 11.32 -2.10
C VAL A 145 2.98 10.81 -3.35
N LEU A 146 3.73 10.19 -4.26
CA LEU A 146 3.19 9.73 -5.54
C LEU A 146 2.93 8.22 -5.57
N VAL A 147 3.60 7.46 -4.70
CA VAL A 147 3.45 6.01 -4.57
C VAL A 147 3.22 5.67 -3.10
N ALA A 148 2.28 4.79 -2.82
CA ALA A 148 2.07 4.24 -1.49
C ALA A 148 2.02 2.71 -1.52
N PHE A 149 2.58 2.07 -0.50
CA PHE A 149 2.37 0.66 -0.24
C PHE A 149 1.15 0.52 0.66
N SER A 150 0.00 0.24 0.04
CA SER A 150 -1.23 -0.07 0.76
C SER A 150 -1.13 -1.46 1.35
N THR A 151 -1.30 -1.57 2.66
CA THR A 151 -0.98 -2.78 3.42
C THR A 151 -2.17 -3.22 4.24
N PRO A 152 -2.62 -4.49 4.11
CA PRO A 152 -3.66 -5.03 4.96
C PRO A 152 -3.09 -5.29 6.36
N GLU A 153 -3.96 -5.16 7.35
CA GLU A 153 -3.67 -5.43 8.76
C GLU A 153 -4.53 -6.56 9.30
N GLY A 154 -4.43 -6.81 10.58
CA GLY A 154 -5.20 -7.87 11.27
C GLY A 154 -4.57 -9.25 11.16
N GLY A 155 -5.06 -10.18 11.99
CA GLY A 155 -4.57 -11.55 12.03
C GLY A 155 -3.08 -11.68 12.34
N VAL A 156 -2.53 -12.85 12.05
CA VAL A 156 -1.10 -13.19 12.12
C VAL A 156 -0.45 -13.05 10.74
N ILE A 157 -1.11 -13.56 9.69
CA ILE A 157 -0.75 -13.29 8.29
C ILE A 157 -1.91 -12.50 7.71
N SER A 158 -1.69 -11.20 7.48
CA SER A 158 -2.77 -10.29 7.08
C SER A 158 -3.04 -10.25 5.59
N GLY A 159 -2.09 -10.68 4.77
CA GLY A 159 -2.24 -10.68 3.31
C GLY A 159 -1.09 -9.99 2.59
N LEU A 160 -1.36 -9.60 1.36
CA LEU A 160 -0.39 -9.04 0.42
C LEU A 160 -0.55 -7.52 0.32
N SER A 161 0.53 -6.79 0.58
CA SER A 161 0.61 -5.35 0.28
C SER A 161 0.67 -5.12 -1.21
N SER A 162 0.22 -3.94 -1.64
CA SER A 162 0.22 -3.51 -3.03
C SER A 162 0.87 -2.15 -3.18
N ALA A 163 1.74 -1.99 -4.18
CA ALA A 163 2.30 -0.70 -4.55
C ALA A 163 1.33 0.01 -5.49
N LEU A 164 0.85 1.16 -5.06
CA LEU A 164 -0.14 1.97 -5.78
C LEU A 164 0.47 3.29 -6.23
N ASN A 165 0.26 3.63 -7.49
CA ASN A 165 0.34 5.01 -7.94
C ASN A 165 -0.88 5.76 -7.39
N LEU A 166 -0.68 6.90 -6.76
CA LEU A 166 -1.76 7.68 -6.17
C LEU A 166 -2.51 8.55 -7.22
N GLU A 167 -2.59 8.05 -8.45
CA GLU A 167 -3.36 8.61 -9.57
C GLU A 167 -4.00 7.47 -10.35
N GLY A 168 -5.31 7.54 -10.58
CA GLY A 168 -6.10 6.56 -11.32
C GLY A 168 -7.58 6.66 -10.96
N TRP A 169 -8.45 6.06 -11.77
CA TRP A 169 -9.90 6.00 -11.57
C TRP A 169 -10.34 4.72 -10.90
N THR A 170 -9.60 3.65 -11.13
CA THR A 170 -9.87 2.34 -10.57
C THR A 170 -8.62 1.81 -9.88
N TRP A 171 -8.79 0.83 -9.02
CA TRP A 171 -7.65 0.21 -8.35
C TRP A 171 -6.70 -0.48 -9.36
N GLU A 172 -7.23 -0.97 -10.51
CA GLU A 172 -6.42 -1.57 -11.57
C GLU A 172 -5.46 -0.56 -12.20
N GLU A 173 -5.97 0.65 -12.48
CA GLU A 173 -5.14 1.75 -13.03
C GLU A 173 -4.10 2.24 -12.02
N MET A 174 -4.44 2.23 -10.74
CA MET A 174 -3.54 2.63 -9.66
C MET A 174 -2.50 1.55 -9.33
N SER A 175 -2.80 0.27 -9.57
CA SER A 175 -1.92 -0.84 -9.19
C SER A 175 -0.65 -0.87 -10.05
N MET A 176 0.48 -0.49 -9.45
CA MET A 176 1.80 -0.64 -10.07
C MET A 176 2.34 -2.06 -9.88
N LYS A 177 2.06 -2.65 -8.73
CA LYS A 177 2.41 -4.03 -8.39
C LYS A 177 1.44 -4.52 -7.31
N GLY A 178 0.62 -5.50 -7.64
CA GLY A 178 -0.34 -6.10 -6.75
C GLY A 178 0.35 -6.79 -5.57
N ALA A 179 0.61 -8.07 -5.65
CA ALA A 179 1.33 -8.79 -4.58
C ALA A 179 2.78 -8.29 -4.43
N ALA A 180 3.00 -7.19 -3.69
CA ALA A 180 4.29 -6.56 -3.53
C ALA A 180 5.07 -7.10 -2.32
N ALA A 181 4.39 -7.49 -1.24
CA ALA A 181 4.97 -8.09 -0.04
C ALA A 181 3.94 -8.92 0.72
N LEU A 182 4.36 -9.98 1.41
CA LEU A 182 3.53 -10.74 2.34
C LEU A 182 3.68 -10.13 3.75
N ASN A 183 2.58 -9.91 4.46
CA ASN A 183 2.59 -9.29 5.78
C ASN A 183 2.36 -10.30 6.89
N VAL A 184 3.25 -10.30 7.88
CA VAL A 184 3.22 -11.16 9.07
C VAL A 184 3.35 -10.28 10.31
N ARG A 185 2.52 -10.53 11.31
CA ARG A 185 2.64 -9.92 12.62
C ARG A 185 3.33 -10.90 13.57
N TRP A 186 4.53 -10.53 14.01
CA TRP A 186 5.26 -11.35 14.98
C TRP A 186 4.64 -11.24 16.38
N PRO A 187 4.46 -12.34 17.09
CA PRO A 187 3.94 -12.30 18.45
C PRO A 187 4.81 -11.46 19.38
N ASP A 188 4.20 -10.86 20.40
CA ASP A 188 4.94 -10.14 21.43
C ASP A 188 5.22 -11.11 22.61
N PRO A 189 6.49 -11.41 22.93
CA PRO A 189 6.84 -12.27 24.06
C PRO A 189 6.42 -11.68 25.41
N ASN A 190 6.20 -10.37 25.47
CA ASN A 190 5.79 -9.64 26.66
C ASN A 190 4.29 -9.29 26.68
N ALA A 191 3.53 -9.79 25.70
CA ALA A 191 2.10 -9.53 25.63
C ALA A 191 1.40 -10.04 26.89
N ARG A 192 0.88 -9.11 27.70
CA ARG A 192 0.06 -9.47 28.86
C ARG A 192 -1.33 -9.87 28.36
N PRO A 193 -1.90 -11.00 28.85
CA PRO A 193 -3.29 -11.31 28.58
C PRO A 193 -4.14 -10.11 28.96
N ARG A 194 -4.98 -9.62 28.04
CA ARG A 194 -5.91 -8.52 28.37
C ARG A 194 -6.82 -9.02 29.48
N ARG A 195 -6.55 -8.62 30.73
CA ARG A 195 -7.51 -8.70 31.81
C ARG A 195 -8.60 -7.68 31.48
N PHE A 196 -9.73 -8.15 31.01
CA PHE A 196 -10.92 -7.31 30.97
C PHE A 196 -11.24 -6.90 32.40
N GLY A 197 -10.90 -5.66 32.76
CA GLY A 197 -11.37 -5.04 33.99
C GLY A 197 -12.84 -4.72 33.83
N GLY A 198 -13.68 -5.48 34.52
CA GLY A 198 -15.13 -5.25 34.60
C GLY A 198 -15.85 -6.53 34.96
N GLY A 199 -16.44 -6.60 36.17
CA GLY A 199 -17.12 -7.76 36.81
C GLY A 199 -18.16 -8.46 35.94
N GLY A 200 -17.72 -9.25 35.00
CA GLY A 200 -18.53 -10.16 34.21
C GLY A 200 -17.82 -11.52 34.12
N ARG A 201 -18.60 -12.61 34.10
CA ARG A 201 -18.14 -14.00 33.99
C ARG A 201 -16.88 -14.10 33.12
N GLY A 202 -15.83 -14.77 33.65
CA GLY A 202 -14.56 -14.95 32.97
C GLY A 202 -14.71 -15.46 31.53
N PRO A 203 -13.65 -15.27 30.67
CA PRO A 203 -13.74 -15.59 29.26
C PRO A 203 -14.15 -17.05 29.05
N GLN A 204 -15.30 -17.27 28.43
CA GLN A 204 -15.79 -18.59 28.02
C GLN A 204 -15.10 -19.00 26.70
N GLY A 205 -13.79 -19.01 26.66
CA GLY A 205 -13.03 -19.42 25.50
C GLY A 205 -11.78 -20.20 25.90
N PRO A 206 -11.13 -20.87 24.95
CA PRO A 206 -9.85 -21.53 25.21
C PRO A 206 -8.83 -20.50 25.71
N PRO A 207 -7.88 -20.93 26.58
CA PRO A 207 -6.85 -20.04 27.08
C PRO A 207 -6.06 -19.41 25.90
N PRO A 208 -5.62 -18.15 26.05
CA PRO A 208 -4.81 -17.52 25.01
C PRO A 208 -3.51 -18.31 24.79
N LYS A 209 -3.15 -18.48 23.52
CA LYS A 209 -1.94 -19.21 23.14
C LYS A 209 -0.70 -18.52 23.71
N THR A 210 0.25 -19.32 24.16
CA THR A 210 1.56 -18.86 24.59
C THR A 210 2.34 -18.26 23.42
N TYR A 211 3.39 -17.50 23.71
CA TYR A 211 4.29 -16.97 22.68
C TYR A 211 4.87 -18.10 21.80
N ALA A 212 5.35 -19.17 22.43
CA ALA A 212 5.91 -20.33 21.71
C ALA A 212 4.90 -20.99 20.76
N GLU A 213 3.64 -21.15 21.20
CA GLU A 213 2.57 -21.70 20.35
C GLU A 213 2.21 -20.78 19.18
N GLN A 214 2.22 -19.47 19.39
CA GLN A 214 1.98 -18.50 18.32
C GLN A 214 3.12 -18.52 17.28
N VAL A 215 4.37 -18.55 17.72
CA VAL A 215 5.53 -18.68 16.83
C VAL A 215 5.48 -20.01 16.07
N GLN A 216 5.14 -21.11 16.75
CA GLN A 216 5.04 -22.41 16.11
C GLN A 216 3.96 -22.43 15.02
N GLN A 217 2.82 -21.79 15.23
CA GLN A 217 1.80 -21.66 14.20
C GLN A 217 2.29 -20.94 12.93
N ILE A 218 3.09 -19.87 13.08
CA ILE A 218 3.70 -19.20 11.90
C ILE A 218 4.59 -20.19 11.16
N LYS A 219 5.43 -20.94 11.87
CA LYS A 219 6.32 -21.95 11.28
C LYS A 219 5.53 -23.05 10.56
N ASP A 220 4.46 -23.54 11.18
CA ASP A 220 3.60 -24.58 10.59
C ASP A 220 2.98 -24.09 9.28
N TRP A 221 2.42 -22.88 9.25
CA TRP A 221 1.86 -22.28 8.04
C TRP A 221 2.89 -22.13 6.91
N PHE A 222 4.12 -21.70 7.23
CA PHE A 222 5.19 -21.62 6.23
C PHE A 222 5.65 -23.00 5.78
N GLY A 223 5.68 -23.98 6.70
CA GLY A 223 5.99 -25.38 6.38
C GLY A 223 4.96 -26.00 5.44
N GLU A 224 3.66 -25.84 5.72
CA GLU A 224 2.56 -26.31 4.89
C GLU A 224 2.54 -25.63 3.51
N ALA A 225 2.74 -24.30 3.46
CA ALA A 225 2.85 -23.57 2.20
C ALA A 225 4.06 -24.04 1.36
N ARG A 226 5.17 -24.40 1.99
CA ARG A 226 6.34 -24.94 1.32
C ARG A 226 6.04 -26.33 0.73
N ALA A 227 5.41 -27.20 1.52
CA ALA A 227 5.00 -28.51 1.04
C ALA A 227 4.03 -28.39 -0.16
N TYR A 228 3.07 -27.46 -0.08
CA TYR A 228 2.16 -27.15 -1.18
C TYR A 228 2.90 -26.67 -2.42
N ARG A 229 3.81 -25.69 -2.28
CA ARG A 229 4.65 -25.19 -3.38
C ARG A 229 5.43 -26.31 -4.07
N ASP A 230 6.06 -27.17 -3.28
CA ASP A 230 6.92 -28.24 -3.78
C ASP A 230 6.11 -29.31 -4.51
N ALA A 231 4.90 -29.62 -4.02
CA ALA A 231 3.95 -30.50 -4.69
C ALA A 231 3.48 -29.92 -6.03
N VAL A 232 3.12 -28.62 -6.07
CA VAL A 232 2.75 -27.94 -7.32
C VAL A 232 3.92 -27.93 -8.31
N LYS A 233 5.13 -27.62 -7.87
CA LYS A 233 6.33 -27.59 -8.73
C LYS A 233 6.72 -28.97 -9.27
N SER A 234 6.42 -30.04 -8.54
CA SER A 234 6.66 -31.42 -8.99
C SER A 234 5.58 -31.96 -9.92
N GLY A 235 4.54 -31.17 -10.23
CA GLY A 235 3.43 -31.58 -11.10
C GLY A 235 2.44 -32.54 -10.45
N GLN A 236 2.45 -32.65 -9.12
CA GLN A 236 1.44 -33.46 -8.41
C GLN A 236 0.07 -32.82 -8.55
N ASP A 237 -0.96 -33.65 -8.67
CA ASP A 237 -2.34 -33.19 -8.62
C ASP A 237 -2.73 -32.87 -7.17
N VAL A 238 -2.63 -31.58 -6.82
CA VAL A 238 -3.00 -31.09 -5.49
C VAL A 238 -4.25 -30.21 -5.59
N ARG A 239 -5.12 -30.35 -4.62
CA ARG A 239 -6.27 -29.43 -4.50
C ARG A 239 -5.78 -27.99 -4.36
N THR A 240 -6.25 -27.09 -5.19
CA THR A 240 -5.90 -25.67 -5.12
C THR A 240 -6.31 -25.05 -3.78
N ASP A 241 -5.34 -24.52 -3.04
CA ASP A 241 -5.55 -23.68 -1.88
C ASP A 241 -4.98 -22.28 -2.17
N ALA A 242 -5.89 -21.30 -2.28
CA ALA A 242 -5.54 -19.92 -2.61
C ALA A 242 -4.61 -19.29 -1.57
N ARG A 243 -4.68 -19.71 -0.31
CA ARG A 243 -3.87 -19.18 0.79
C ARG A 243 -2.41 -19.60 0.63
N TYR A 244 -2.15 -20.90 0.43
CA TYR A 244 -0.79 -21.37 0.21
C TYR A 244 -0.24 -20.91 -1.13
N ALA A 245 -1.06 -20.87 -2.18
CA ALA A 245 -0.66 -20.35 -3.48
C ALA A 245 -0.18 -18.89 -3.39
N ALA A 246 -0.84 -18.05 -2.59
CA ALA A 246 -0.46 -16.66 -2.36
C ALA A 246 0.88 -16.51 -1.63
N MET A 247 1.33 -17.51 -0.88
CA MET A 247 2.61 -17.50 -0.16
C MET A 247 3.81 -17.90 -1.05
N ILE A 248 3.57 -18.57 -2.18
CA ILE A 248 4.65 -19.06 -3.07
C ILE A 248 5.64 -17.96 -3.46
N PRO A 249 5.22 -16.75 -3.89
CA PRO A 249 6.16 -15.69 -4.26
C PRO A 249 7.09 -15.26 -3.11
N ALA A 250 6.60 -15.29 -1.86
CA ALA A 250 7.41 -14.99 -0.69
C ALA A 250 8.43 -16.13 -0.39
N LEU A 251 7.99 -17.38 -0.52
CA LEU A 251 8.84 -18.56 -0.35
C LEU A 251 9.92 -18.69 -1.45
N ASP A 252 9.63 -18.20 -2.65
CA ASP A 252 10.58 -18.18 -3.77
C ASP A 252 11.45 -16.91 -3.77
N GLY A 253 11.27 -16.02 -2.79
CA GLY A 253 12.03 -14.78 -2.65
C GLY A 253 11.78 -13.76 -3.76
N THR A 254 10.69 -13.86 -4.52
CA THR A 254 10.31 -12.87 -5.53
C THR A 254 9.69 -11.63 -4.91
N ILE A 255 9.04 -11.78 -3.75
CA ILE A 255 8.56 -10.69 -2.91
C ILE A 255 9.12 -10.84 -1.49
N PRO A 256 9.29 -9.75 -0.74
CA PRO A 256 9.68 -9.81 0.66
C PRO A 256 8.54 -10.25 1.59
N VAL A 257 8.91 -10.70 2.78
CA VAL A 257 8.02 -10.85 3.93
C VAL A 257 8.25 -9.66 4.86
N ILE A 258 7.23 -8.83 5.02
CA ILE A 258 7.25 -7.71 5.97
C ILE A 258 6.74 -8.23 7.30
N VAL A 259 7.60 -8.20 8.32
CA VAL A 259 7.28 -8.66 9.67
C VAL A 259 7.11 -7.47 10.59
N ALA A 260 5.90 -7.30 11.14
CA ALA A 260 5.64 -6.30 12.16
C ALA A 260 6.24 -6.77 13.49
N ALA A 261 7.26 -6.06 13.97
CA ALA A 261 7.97 -6.32 15.22
C ALA A 261 8.48 -5.02 15.82
N GLU A 262 8.19 -4.77 17.09
CA GLU A 262 8.50 -3.53 17.78
C GLU A 262 9.69 -3.67 18.74
N GLY A 263 9.67 -4.69 19.58
CA GLY A 263 10.68 -4.90 20.63
C GLY A 263 11.92 -5.62 20.12
N ALA A 264 13.06 -5.37 20.76
CA ALA A 264 14.35 -5.98 20.40
C ALA A 264 14.30 -7.52 20.38
N ALA A 265 13.59 -8.16 21.32
CA ALA A 265 13.40 -9.61 21.34
C ALA A 265 12.61 -10.09 20.13
N GLN A 266 11.48 -9.43 19.81
CA GLN A 266 10.67 -9.75 18.63
C GLN A 266 11.48 -9.64 17.33
N ILE A 267 12.24 -8.56 17.17
CA ILE A 267 13.08 -8.33 15.98
C ILE A 267 14.13 -9.43 15.86
N ASN A 268 14.79 -9.78 16.96
CA ASN A 268 15.79 -10.84 16.97
C ASN A 268 15.21 -12.20 16.60
N ASP A 269 14.04 -12.55 17.14
CA ASP A 269 13.37 -13.82 16.84
C ASP A 269 12.87 -13.85 15.38
N ALA A 270 12.31 -12.74 14.89
CA ALA A 270 11.91 -12.60 13.50
C ALA A 270 13.07 -12.75 12.52
N ILE A 271 14.24 -12.16 12.82
CA ILE A 271 15.46 -12.34 12.01
C ILE A 271 15.90 -13.79 12.00
N THR A 272 15.94 -14.45 13.17
CA THR A 272 16.32 -15.86 13.29
C THR A 272 15.38 -16.75 12.48
N TRP A 273 14.08 -16.52 12.59
CA TRP A 273 13.06 -17.22 11.83
C TRP A 273 13.18 -16.96 10.32
N GLY A 274 13.24 -15.70 9.89
CA GLY A 274 13.31 -15.35 8.47
C GLY A 274 14.53 -15.94 7.76
N LYS A 275 15.65 -16.02 8.47
CA LYS A 275 16.88 -16.69 8.00
C LYS A 275 16.69 -18.20 7.87
N ALA A 276 16.06 -18.84 8.86
CA ALA A 276 15.76 -20.28 8.83
C ALA A 276 14.77 -20.63 7.71
N GLU A 277 13.79 -19.76 7.43
CA GLU A 277 12.81 -19.92 6.35
C GLU A 277 13.40 -19.59 4.96
N GLY A 278 14.52 -18.88 4.90
CA GLY A 278 15.13 -18.45 3.63
C GLY A 278 14.35 -17.36 2.90
N VAL A 279 13.56 -16.55 3.63
CA VAL A 279 12.75 -15.47 3.05
C VAL A 279 13.48 -14.13 3.05
N LYS A 280 13.13 -13.24 2.13
CA LYS A 280 13.59 -11.85 2.14
C LYS A 280 12.83 -11.08 3.22
N LEU A 281 13.45 -10.90 4.36
CA LEU A 281 12.83 -10.26 5.51
C LEU A 281 12.95 -8.74 5.46
N VAL A 282 11.86 -8.06 5.83
CA VAL A 282 11.81 -6.61 6.14
C VAL A 282 11.12 -6.47 7.49
N ILE A 283 11.69 -5.72 8.42
CA ILE A 283 11.04 -5.39 9.70
C ILE A 283 10.19 -4.13 9.52
N ARG A 284 8.98 -4.14 10.06
CA ARG A 284 8.10 -2.98 10.17
C ARG A 284 7.82 -2.68 11.64
N GLY A 285 7.76 -1.41 11.98
CA GLY A 285 7.65 -0.91 13.35
C GLY A 285 9.02 -0.54 13.88
N GLY A 286 9.72 -1.50 14.47
CA GLY A 286 11.13 -1.34 14.81
C GLY A 286 11.41 -0.29 15.88
N ARG A 287 10.50 -0.08 16.84
CA ARG A 287 10.72 0.87 17.96
C ARG A 287 12.08 0.65 18.64
N ASP A 288 12.45 -0.60 18.86
CA ASP A 288 13.71 -0.97 19.49
C ASP A 288 14.81 -1.35 18.47
N ALA A 289 14.65 -1.01 17.20
CA ALA A 289 15.60 -1.39 16.12
C ALA A 289 17.03 -0.86 16.39
N LEU A 290 17.16 0.30 17.05
CA LEU A 290 18.46 0.86 17.40
C LEU A 290 19.27 -0.11 18.29
N PHE A 291 18.64 -0.81 19.22
CA PHE A 291 19.33 -1.74 20.14
C PHE A 291 19.80 -3.02 19.44
N VAL A 292 19.34 -3.30 18.24
CA VAL A 292 19.71 -4.47 17.42
C VAL A 292 20.27 -4.08 16.06
N ALA A 293 20.70 -2.81 15.90
CA ALA A 293 21.14 -2.25 14.63
C ALA A 293 22.30 -3.02 13.99
N GLU A 294 23.27 -3.46 14.80
CA GLU A 294 24.41 -4.25 14.32
C GLU A 294 23.95 -5.56 13.69
N ARG A 295 22.97 -6.24 14.29
CA ARG A 295 22.42 -7.49 13.74
C ARG A 295 21.62 -7.23 12.47
N LEU A 296 20.76 -6.20 12.45
CA LEU A 296 20.01 -5.81 11.27
C LEU A 296 20.94 -5.52 10.09
N LYS A 297 22.04 -4.80 10.34
CA LYS A 297 23.06 -4.50 9.35
C LYS A 297 23.81 -5.76 8.89
N ALA A 298 24.24 -6.61 9.82
CA ALA A 298 24.98 -7.83 9.51
C ALA A 298 24.17 -8.82 8.65
N GLU A 299 22.87 -8.94 8.92
CA GLU A 299 21.95 -9.81 8.19
C GLU A 299 21.28 -9.10 6.99
N ASN A 300 21.63 -7.82 6.73
CA ASN A 300 21.07 -6.99 5.66
C ASN A 300 19.53 -6.94 5.68
N VAL A 301 18.95 -6.73 6.87
CA VAL A 301 17.51 -6.67 7.06
C VAL A 301 17.07 -5.21 7.10
N PRO A 302 16.30 -4.73 6.09
CA PRO A 302 15.74 -3.40 6.07
C PRO A 302 14.70 -3.19 7.19
N VAL A 303 14.54 -1.93 7.61
CA VAL A 303 13.53 -1.55 8.61
C VAL A 303 12.66 -0.42 8.06
N ILE A 304 11.35 -0.58 8.15
CA ILE A 304 10.34 0.46 7.91
C ILE A 304 9.92 0.97 9.29
N LEU A 305 10.39 2.15 9.66
CA LEU A 305 10.00 2.81 10.91
C LEU A 305 8.59 3.40 10.76
N THR A 306 7.68 3.07 11.66
CA THR A 306 6.30 3.57 11.66
C THR A 306 6.03 4.62 12.74
N SER A 307 6.92 4.71 13.75
CA SER A 307 6.91 5.78 14.76
C SER A 307 8.34 6.03 15.23
N THR A 308 8.63 7.28 15.55
CA THR A 308 9.90 7.74 16.14
C THR A 308 9.67 8.23 17.57
#